data_41b6b74627249120a906042a3e9157e9
#
_entry.id   41b6b74627249120a906042a3e9157e9
#
_cell.length_a   1.000
_cell.length_b   1.000
_cell.length_c   1.000
_cell.angle_alpha   90.00
_cell.angle_beta   90.00
_cell.angle_gamma   90.00
#
_symmetry.space_group_name_H-M   'P 1'
#
loop_
_entity.id
_entity.type
_entity.pdbx_description
1 polymer ?
#
loop_
_entity_poly.entity_id
_entity_poly.type
_entity_poly.pdbx_seq_one_letter_code
_entity_poly.pdbx_strand_id
1 'polypeptide(L)'
;KPNNRKQVKTYSKLESKIDDIIKFVKKEIRDQNQVFWVCPLIEKSKKIDHQSAIDKSNFLERYFKNRVGLIYGSMNKYEKDKVLNNFLSKKLDILVSTTVIEVGIDFPNANLIIIENANKYGLSQLHQLRGRVGRGNKESYCILIFKSNLSENAKKRIKILKNSNDGFEISEEDMKLRGYGDILGFKQSGIKRFRLADPILNKDLFELAEEEVKKIENKNSDFSIYYKLLKLYDRAKIINEII
;
A
#
# COMPACT_ATOMS: atom_id res chain seq x y z
N LYS A 1 -11.59 -10.11 -12.96
CA LYS A 1 -11.99 -10.48 -11.57
C LYS A 1 -12.86 -11.71 -11.64
N PRO A 2 -12.76 -12.71 -10.73
CA PRO A 2 -13.74 -13.79 -10.64
C PRO A 2 -15.13 -13.19 -10.41
N ASN A 3 -16.13 -13.68 -11.13
CA ASN A 3 -17.49 -13.11 -11.20
C ASN A 3 -18.27 -13.05 -9.87
N ASN A 4 -17.76 -13.65 -8.78
CA ASN A 4 -18.46 -13.75 -7.49
C ASN A 4 -17.80 -13.00 -6.33
N ARG A 5 -16.75 -12.18 -6.56
CA ARG A 5 -16.07 -11.47 -5.47
C ARG A 5 -16.85 -10.23 -5.07
N LYS A 6 -17.39 -10.20 -3.84
CA LYS A 6 -17.99 -8.99 -3.27
C LYS A 6 -16.95 -7.89 -3.06
N GLN A 7 -17.36 -6.65 -3.26
CA GLN A 7 -16.48 -5.50 -3.01
C GLN A 7 -16.20 -5.35 -1.52
N VAL A 8 -14.94 -5.04 -1.18
CA VAL A 8 -14.54 -4.77 0.20
C VAL A 8 -15.00 -3.36 0.59
N LYS A 9 -15.86 -3.27 1.60
CA LYS A 9 -16.33 -1.99 2.15
C LYS A 9 -15.22 -1.34 2.96
N THR A 10 -14.77 -0.16 2.55
CA THR A 10 -13.63 0.52 3.18
C THR A 10 -14.11 1.69 4.06
N TYR A 11 -13.72 1.67 5.33
CA TYR A 11 -14.02 2.70 6.32
C TYR A 11 -12.74 3.34 6.84
N SER A 12 -12.86 4.58 7.30
CA SER A 12 -11.76 5.29 7.97
C SER A 12 -12.21 5.73 9.36
N LYS A 13 -11.38 5.51 10.38
CA LYS A 13 -11.67 5.82 11.78
C LYS A 13 -10.47 6.47 12.45
N LEU A 14 -10.73 7.40 13.36
CA LEU A 14 -9.70 7.93 14.25
C LEU A 14 -9.29 6.87 15.28
N GLU A 15 -8.02 6.87 15.67
CA GLU A 15 -7.48 5.99 16.72
C GLU A 15 -8.24 6.12 18.05
N SER A 16 -8.73 7.32 18.37
CA SER A 16 -9.58 7.57 19.56
C SER A 16 -10.89 6.78 19.57
N LYS A 17 -11.29 6.19 18.43
CA LYS A 17 -12.49 5.33 18.32
C LYS A 17 -12.17 3.85 18.41
N ILE A 18 -11.06 3.48 19.08
CA ILE A 18 -10.62 2.09 19.20
C ILE A 18 -11.67 1.18 19.83
N ASP A 19 -12.43 1.66 20.82
CA ASP A 19 -13.46 0.88 21.48
C ASP A 19 -14.60 0.49 20.54
N ASP A 20 -14.99 1.38 19.63
CA ASP A 20 -15.98 1.06 18.60
C ASP A 20 -15.47 0.01 17.63
N ILE A 21 -14.17 0.09 17.29
CA ILE A 21 -13.51 -0.89 16.44
C ILE A 21 -13.48 -2.26 17.13
N ILE A 22 -13.14 -2.32 18.42
CA ILE A 22 -13.15 -3.56 19.20
C ILE A 22 -14.54 -4.18 19.27
N LYS A 23 -15.59 -3.35 19.46
CA LYS A 23 -16.98 -3.83 19.41
C LYS A 23 -17.33 -4.45 18.06
N PHE A 24 -16.88 -3.81 16.96
CA PHE A 24 -17.08 -4.34 15.61
C PHE A 24 -16.31 -5.65 15.39
N VAL A 25 -15.05 -5.73 15.83
CA VAL A 25 -14.26 -6.97 15.78
C VAL A 25 -14.95 -8.11 16.54
N LYS A 26 -15.48 -7.84 17.75
CA LYS A 26 -16.25 -8.83 18.52
C LYS A 26 -17.47 -9.33 17.76
N LYS A 27 -18.16 -8.46 17.02
CA LYS A 27 -19.27 -8.84 16.16
C LYS A 27 -18.81 -9.76 15.03
N GLU A 28 -17.78 -9.36 14.28
CA GLU A 28 -17.26 -10.15 13.16
C GLU A 28 -16.78 -11.54 13.59
N ILE A 29 -16.13 -11.64 14.75
CA ILE A 29 -15.69 -12.94 15.30
C ILE A 29 -16.91 -13.81 15.68
N ARG A 30 -17.96 -13.24 16.26
CA ARG A 30 -19.22 -13.97 16.53
C ARG A 30 -19.85 -14.51 15.25
N ASP A 31 -19.73 -13.76 14.14
CA ASP A 31 -20.22 -14.13 12.82
C ASP A 31 -19.24 -15.12 12.11
N GLN A 32 -18.29 -15.72 12.86
CA GLN A 32 -17.29 -16.69 12.38
C GLN A 32 -16.35 -16.12 11.32
N ASN A 33 -16.09 -14.83 11.34
CA ASN A 33 -15.11 -14.16 10.51
C ASN A 33 -13.78 -14.03 11.24
N GLN A 34 -12.68 -14.06 10.50
CA GLN A 34 -11.34 -13.83 11.01
C GLN A 34 -10.85 -12.45 10.63
N VAL A 35 -9.92 -11.92 11.41
CA VAL A 35 -9.47 -10.54 11.35
C VAL A 35 -7.96 -10.46 11.14
N PHE A 36 -7.53 -9.69 10.16
CA PHE A 36 -6.16 -9.22 10.05
C PHE A 36 -6.02 -7.87 10.73
N TRP A 37 -5.01 -7.75 11.57
CA TRP A 37 -4.65 -6.49 12.20
C TRP A 37 -3.22 -6.11 11.82
N VAL A 38 -3.08 -5.11 10.94
CA VAL A 38 -1.80 -4.71 10.35
C VAL A 38 -1.26 -3.50 11.08
N CYS A 39 -0.07 -3.65 11.66
CA CYS A 39 0.69 -2.58 12.29
C CYS A 39 1.76 -2.06 11.31
N PRO A 40 2.02 -0.74 11.23
CA PRO A 40 3.01 -0.19 10.32
C PRO A 40 4.43 -0.59 10.72
N LEU A 41 5.29 -0.79 9.73
CA LEU A 41 6.74 -0.75 9.93
C LEU A 41 7.16 0.71 10.17
N ILE A 42 7.94 0.95 11.21
CA ILE A 42 8.52 2.26 11.49
C ILE A 42 9.97 2.21 11.02
N GLU A 43 10.29 2.84 9.90
CA GLU A 43 11.57 2.74 9.16
C GLU A 43 12.86 2.99 9.97
N LYS A 44 12.77 3.44 11.22
CA LYS A 44 13.94 3.88 12.01
C LYS A 44 14.66 2.78 12.80
N SER A 45 14.06 1.64 13.10
CA SER A 45 14.77 0.45 13.60
C SER A 45 13.87 -0.80 13.60
N LYS A 46 14.42 -1.95 13.17
CA LYS A 46 13.74 -3.26 13.21
C LYS A 46 13.25 -3.62 14.63
N LYS A 47 13.89 -3.11 15.68
CA LYS A 47 13.48 -3.34 17.09
C LYS A 47 12.18 -2.62 17.46
N ILE A 48 11.95 -1.40 16.97
CA ILE A 48 10.73 -0.61 17.27
C ILE A 48 9.51 -1.18 16.55
N ASP A 49 9.69 -1.73 15.35
CA ASP A 49 8.62 -2.34 14.57
C ASP A 49 8.01 -3.56 15.25
N HIS A 50 8.86 -4.40 15.83
CA HIS A 50 8.41 -5.58 16.58
C HIS A 50 7.63 -5.16 17.82
N GLN A 51 8.11 -4.15 18.55
CA GLN A 51 7.49 -3.70 19.79
C GLN A 51 6.07 -3.22 19.55
N SER A 52 5.82 -2.43 18.49
CA SER A 52 4.48 -1.94 18.13
C SER A 52 3.48 -3.09 17.87
N ALA A 53 3.90 -4.16 17.19
CA ALA A 53 3.03 -5.30 16.92
C ALA A 53 2.84 -6.17 18.17
N ILE A 54 3.88 -6.35 19.00
CA ILE A 54 3.81 -7.05 20.29
C ILE A 54 2.84 -6.33 21.23
N ASP A 55 2.99 -5.01 21.37
CA ASP A 55 2.12 -4.20 22.24
C ASP A 55 0.66 -4.27 21.78
N LYS A 56 0.43 -4.24 20.47
CA LYS A 56 -0.91 -4.41 19.91
C LYS A 56 -1.47 -5.81 20.14
N SER A 57 -0.67 -6.84 19.97
CA SER A 57 -1.07 -8.22 20.28
C SER A 57 -1.45 -8.36 21.74
N ASN A 58 -0.64 -7.86 22.66
CA ASN A 58 -0.92 -7.86 24.10
C ASN A 58 -2.18 -7.05 24.45
N PHE A 59 -2.39 -5.92 23.77
CA PHE A 59 -3.62 -5.14 23.93
C PHE A 59 -4.85 -5.96 23.51
N LEU A 60 -4.80 -6.61 22.36
CA LEU A 60 -5.91 -7.40 21.84
C LEU A 60 -6.18 -8.66 22.68
N GLU A 61 -5.14 -9.29 23.23
CA GLU A 61 -5.28 -10.44 24.14
C GLU A 61 -6.15 -10.15 25.36
N ARG A 62 -6.20 -8.90 25.84
CA ARG A 62 -7.09 -8.52 26.94
C ARG A 62 -8.58 -8.66 26.59
N TYR A 63 -8.94 -8.55 25.32
CA TYR A 63 -10.30 -8.65 24.81
C TYR A 63 -10.64 -10.00 24.18
N PHE A 64 -9.62 -10.72 23.67
CA PHE A 64 -9.77 -11.94 22.85
C PHE A 64 -8.81 -13.04 23.31
N LYS A 65 -8.88 -13.37 24.59
CA LYS A 65 -7.98 -14.33 25.27
C LYS A 65 -7.73 -15.59 24.46
N ASN A 66 -6.42 -15.91 24.24
CA ASN A 66 -5.95 -17.08 23.49
C ASN A 66 -6.45 -17.20 22.04
N ARG A 67 -6.91 -16.08 21.45
CA ARG A 67 -7.43 -16.06 20.07
C ARG A 67 -6.65 -15.11 19.16
N VAL A 68 -5.54 -14.54 19.65
CA VAL A 68 -4.70 -13.60 18.92
C VAL A 68 -3.39 -14.26 18.54
N GLY A 69 -3.05 -14.25 17.25
CA GLY A 69 -1.74 -14.64 16.74
C GLY A 69 -0.92 -13.42 16.36
N LEU A 70 0.39 -13.53 16.47
CA LEU A 70 1.33 -12.48 16.10
C LEU A 70 2.35 -13.00 15.10
N ILE A 71 2.56 -12.25 14.00
CA ILE A 71 3.61 -12.50 13.01
C ILE A 71 4.37 -11.20 12.73
N TYR A 72 5.70 -11.29 12.72
CA TYR A 72 6.58 -10.17 12.35
C TYR A 72 7.81 -10.66 11.58
N GLY A 73 8.51 -9.73 10.92
CA GLY A 73 9.54 -10.05 9.93
C GLY A 73 10.66 -10.96 10.43
N SER A 74 11.16 -10.77 11.65
CA SER A 74 12.30 -11.51 12.19
C SER A 74 11.96 -12.89 12.83
N MET A 75 10.68 -13.28 12.88
CA MET A 75 10.32 -14.64 13.31
C MET A 75 10.90 -15.66 12.32
N ASN A 76 11.33 -16.82 12.87
CA ASN A 76 11.74 -17.92 12.02
C ASN A 76 10.55 -18.54 11.28
N LYS A 77 10.85 -19.31 10.23
CA LYS A 77 9.82 -19.88 9.36
C LYS A 77 8.88 -20.83 10.12
N TYR A 78 9.43 -21.67 10.99
CA TYR A 78 8.64 -22.65 11.75
C TYR A 78 7.61 -21.97 12.66
N GLU A 79 8.01 -20.91 13.36
CA GLU A 79 7.10 -20.14 14.23
C GLU A 79 5.99 -19.47 13.41
N LYS A 80 6.34 -18.86 12.27
CA LYS A 80 5.36 -18.27 11.35
C LYS A 80 4.36 -19.28 10.85
N ASP A 81 4.84 -20.43 10.36
CA ASP A 81 3.99 -21.51 9.85
C ASP A 81 3.05 -22.04 10.93
N LYS A 82 3.51 -22.17 12.17
CA LYS A 82 2.69 -22.58 13.30
C LYS A 82 1.54 -21.60 13.57
N VAL A 83 1.82 -20.31 13.59
CA VAL A 83 0.79 -19.27 13.79
C VAL A 83 -0.19 -19.24 12.62
N LEU A 84 0.30 -19.32 11.38
CA LEU A 84 -0.53 -19.35 10.18
C LEU A 84 -1.46 -20.58 10.16
N ASN A 85 -0.95 -21.75 10.49
CA ASN A 85 -1.75 -22.97 10.58
C ASN A 85 -2.83 -22.89 11.66
N ASN A 86 -2.51 -22.29 12.82
CA ASN A 86 -3.49 -22.06 13.88
C ASN A 86 -4.57 -21.06 13.43
N PHE A 87 -4.21 -20.04 12.65
CA PHE A 87 -5.17 -19.10 12.08
C PHE A 87 -6.05 -19.79 11.02
N LEU A 88 -5.46 -20.53 10.08
CA LEU A 88 -6.20 -21.31 9.07
C LEU A 88 -7.19 -22.30 9.69
N SER A 89 -6.78 -22.99 10.76
CA SER A 89 -7.62 -23.95 11.48
C SER A 89 -8.62 -23.32 12.44
N LYS A 90 -8.79 -22.00 12.43
CA LYS A 90 -9.69 -21.21 13.30
C LYS A 90 -9.43 -21.37 14.81
N LYS A 91 -8.22 -21.79 15.19
CA LYS A 91 -7.77 -21.71 16.60
C LYS A 91 -7.49 -20.28 17.01
N LEU A 92 -7.18 -19.42 16.05
CA LEU A 92 -7.00 -17.99 16.23
C LEU A 92 -8.04 -17.23 15.39
N ASP A 93 -8.58 -16.14 15.94
CA ASP A 93 -9.54 -15.28 15.28
C ASP A 93 -8.90 -14.03 14.72
N ILE A 94 -7.82 -13.58 15.36
CA ILE A 94 -7.11 -12.34 14.99
C ILE A 94 -5.66 -12.69 14.68
N LEU A 95 -5.17 -12.18 13.56
CA LEU A 95 -3.76 -12.24 13.21
C LEU A 95 -3.18 -10.83 13.16
N VAL A 96 -2.33 -10.51 14.13
CA VAL A 96 -1.56 -9.26 14.16
C VAL A 96 -0.30 -9.44 13.34
N SER A 97 0.00 -8.49 12.45
CA SER A 97 1.20 -8.55 11.61
C SER A 97 1.82 -7.17 11.37
N THR A 98 3.13 -7.11 11.11
CA THR A 98 3.86 -5.86 10.80
C THR A 98 3.81 -5.53 9.34
N THR A 99 3.50 -6.06 8.36
CA THR A 99 3.36 -5.58 6.96
C THR A 99 3.14 -6.64 5.91
N VAL A 100 3.58 -7.84 6.13
CA VAL A 100 3.49 -8.85 5.08
C VAL A 100 2.79 -10.08 5.64
N ILE A 101 1.49 -10.10 5.50
CA ILE A 101 0.78 -11.37 5.43
C ILE A 101 1.31 -12.00 4.15
N GLU A 102 2.06 -13.10 4.29
CA GLU A 102 2.83 -13.70 3.20
C GLU A 102 2.02 -13.83 1.92
N VAL A 103 2.63 -13.44 0.82
CA VAL A 103 2.07 -13.58 -0.52
C VAL A 103 1.96 -15.07 -0.83
N GLY A 104 0.75 -15.54 -1.13
CA GLY A 104 0.53 -16.93 -1.59
C GLY A 104 -0.40 -17.76 -0.70
N ILE A 105 -0.67 -17.37 0.54
CA ILE A 105 -1.64 -18.10 1.38
C ILE A 105 -3.02 -17.45 1.25
N ASP A 106 -4.03 -18.27 1.01
CA ASP A 106 -5.43 -17.84 0.99
C ASP A 106 -6.11 -18.07 2.33
N PHE A 107 -6.79 -17.05 2.82
CA PHE A 107 -7.52 -17.06 4.09
C PHE A 107 -9.01 -16.78 3.83
N PRO A 108 -9.81 -17.78 3.46
CA PRO A 108 -11.19 -17.60 3.01
C PRO A 108 -12.12 -17.03 4.09
N ASN A 109 -11.77 -17.20 5.35
CA ASN A 109 -12.54 -16.70 6.49
C ASN A 109 -12.08 -15.31 6.98
N ALA A 110 -10.99 -14.76 6.42
CA ALA A 110 -10.52 -13.43 6.75
C ALA A 110 -11.35 -12.37 6.01
N ASN A 111 -12.37 -11.86 6.68
CA ASN A 111 -13.30 -10.89 6.09
C ASN A 111 -13.15 -9.47 6.65
N LEU A 112 -12.30 -9.28 7.64
CA LEU A 112 -11.98 -7.96 8.18
C LEU A 112 -10.48 -7.73 8.18
N ILE A 113 -10.05 -6.59 7.62
CA ILE A 113 -8.68 -6.11 7.78
C ILE A 113 -8.70 -4.73 8.45
N ILE A 114 -7.87 -4.56 9.45
CA ILE A 114 -7.65 -3.30 10.16
C ILE A 114 -6.21 -2.87 9.89
N ILE A 115 -6.02 -1.66 9.41
CA ILE A 115 -4.70 -1.12 9.06
C ILE A 115 -4.44 0.10 9.95
N GLU A 116 -3.49 -0.03 10.87
CA GLU A 116 -3.08 1.06 11.76
C GLU A 116 -2.19 2.07 11.06
N ASN A 117 -2.27 3.33 11.50
CA ASN A 117 -1.52 4.43 10.92
C ASN A 117 -1.56 4.40 9.37
N ALA A 118 -2.75 4.23 8.81
CA ALA A 118 -2.97 4.08 7.37
C ALA A 118 -2.37 5.25 6.55
N ASN A 119 -2.19 6.41 7.16
CA ASN A 119 -1.54 7.58 6.56
C ASN A 119 -0.04 7.38 6.26
N LYS A 120 0.62 6.38 6.86
CA LYS A 120 2.03 6.06 6.62
C LYS A 120 2.24 5.16 5.40
N TYR A 121 1.19 4.52 4.89
CA TYR A 121 1.27 3.65 3.73
C TYR A 121 1.04 4.41 2.42
N GLY A 122 1.69 3.95 1.36
CA GLY A 122 1.35 4.35 0.00
C GLY A 122 -0.03 3.81 -0.43
N LEU A 123 -0.64 4.44 -1.44
CA LEU A 123 -1.97 4.05 -1.92
C LEU A 123 -1.97 2.62 -2.48
N SER A 124 -0.95 2.25 -3.25
CA SER A 124 -0.77 0.87 -3.76
C SER A 124 -0.61 -0.14 -2.64
N GLN A 125 0.13 0.19 -1.56
CA GLN A 125 0.30 -0.69 -0.41
C GLN A 125 -1.04 -0.93 0.31
N LEU A 126 -1.81 0.14 0.54
CA LEU A 126 -3.15 0.04 1.14
C LEU A 126 -4.08 -0.82 0.28
N HIS A 127 -4.01 -0.67 -1.05
CA HIS A 127 -4.79 -1.49 -1.98
C HIS A 127 -4.41 -2.97 -1.91
N GLN A 128 -3.11 -3.29 -1.87
CA GLN A 128 -2.61 -4.66 -1.74
C GLN A 128 -3.05 -5.28 -0.41
N LEU A 129 -2.96 -4.55 0.71
CA LEU A 129 -3.41 -5.00 2.02
C LEU A 129 -4.92 -5.25 2.02
N ARG A 130 -5.73 -4.31 1.50
CA ARG A 130 -7.18 -4.49 1.35
C ARG A 130 -7.51 -5.74 0.53
N GLY A 131 -6.72 -6.04 -0.48
CA GLY A 131 -6.87 -7.22 -1.33
C GLY A 131 -6.65 -8.55 -0.61
N ARG A 132 -6.17 -8.55 0.63
CA ARG A 132 -5.97 -9.76 1.44
C ARG A 132 -7.24 -10.32 2.03
N VAL A 133 -8.31 -9.55 2.07
CA VAL A 133 -9.64 -9.98 2.51
C VAL A 133 -10.65 -10.03 1.36
N GLY A 134 -11.80 -10.62 1.61
CA GLY A 134 -12.87 -10.69 0.61
C GLY A 134 -12.61 -11.73 -0.47
N ARG A 135 -12.02 -12.86 -0.11
CA ARG A 135 -11.80 -13.99 -1.04
C ARG A 135 -12.92 -15.03 -0.99
N GLY A 136 -13.84 -14.91 -0.05
CA GLY A 136 -15.04 -15.73 0.08
C GLY A 136 -16.31 -15.01 -0.39
N ASN A 137 -17.46 -15.64 -0.13
CA ASN A 137 -18.80 -15.11 -0.50
C ASN A 137 -19.39 -14.14 0.55
N LYS A 138 -18.73 -13.98 1.70
CA LYS A 138 -19.19 -13.10 2.78
C LYS A 138 -18.85 -11.62 2.48
N GLU A 139 -19.56 -10.72 3.12
CA GLU A 139 -19.19 -9.30 3.14
C GLU A 139 -17.83 -9.12 3.81
N SER A 140 -17.04 -8.20 3.30
CA SER A 140 -15.70 -7.98 3.80
C SER A 140 -15.42 -6.49 3.99
N TYR A 141 -14.62 -6.20 5.00
CA TYR A 141 -14.39 -4.86 5.49
C TYR A 141 -12.92 -4.53 5.60
N CYS A 142 -12.58 -3.29 5.26
CA CYS A 142 -11.25 -2.70 5.49
C CYS A 142 -11.43 -1.46 6.37
N ILE A 143 -10.82 -1.44 7.55
CA ILE A 143 -10.85 -0.30 8.46
C ILE A 143 -9.45 0.34 8.48
N LEU A 144 -9.38 1.60 8.05
CA LEU A 144 -8.17 2.41 8.08
C LEU A 144 -8.16 3.24 9.35
N ILE A 145 -7.21 2.98 10.25
CA ILE A 145 -7.04 3.74 11.48
C ILE A 145 -5.94 4.79 11.27
N PHE A 146 -6.17 6.00 11.74
CA PHE A 146 -5.20 7.08 11.70
C PHE A 146 -5.32 8.00 12.90
N LYS A 147 -4.23 8.73 13.19
CA LYS A 147 -4.21 9.80 14.19
C LYS A 147 -4.82 11.08 13.61
N SER A 148 -5.22 12.01 14.47
CA SER A 148 -5.61 13.36 14.06
C SER A 148 -4.50 14.06 13.26
N ASN A 149 -4.83 15.10 12.50
CA ASN A 149 -3.89 15.92 11.73
C ASN A 149 -3.23 15.20 10.54
N LEU A 150 -4.05 14.65 9.66
CA LEU A 150 -3.58 14.10 8.39
C LEU A 150 -3.13 15.21 7.43
N SER A 151 -2.00 14.97 6.74
CA SER A 151 -1.63 15.79 5.59
C SER A 151 -2.66 15.67 4.47
N GLU A 152 -2.74 16.68 3.60
CA GLU A 152 -3.69 16.68 2.47
C GLU A 152 -3.49 15.45 1.55
N ASN A 153 -2.24 15.05 1.31
CA ASN A 153 -1.96 13.86 0.52
C ASN A 153 -2.43 12.56 1.21
N ALA A 154 -2.35 12.48 2.54
CA ALA A 154 -2.88 11.33 3.27
C ALA A 154 -4.41 11.29 3.20
N LYS A 155 -5.08 12.44 3.33
CA LYS A 155 -6.55 12.54 3.16
C LYS A 155 -6.98 12.11 1.77
N LYS A 156 -6.28 12.57 0.71
CA LYS A 156 -6.55 12.17 -0.68
C LYS A 156 -6.42 10.65 -0.86
N ARG A 157 -5.31 10.04 -0.42
CA ARG A 157 -5.12 8.57 -0.51
C ARG A 157 -6.24 7.79 0.17
N ILE A 158 -6.61 8.17 1.39
CA ILE A 158 -7.71 7.51 2.12
C ILE A 158 -9.04 7.67 1.38
N LYS A 159 -9.32 8.87 0.84
CA LYS A 159 -10.54 9.14 0.06
C LYS A 159 -10.61 8.27 -1.20
N ILE A 160 -9.53 8.20 -1.96
CA ILE A 160 -9.43 7.36 -3.18
C ILE A 160 -9.71 5.90 -2.82
N LEU A 161 -9.03 5.35 -1.82
CA LEU A 161 -9.20 3.95 -1.44
C LEU A 161 -10.62 3.63 -0.92
N LYS A 162 -11.32 4.59 -0.31
CA LYS A 162 -12.72 4.44 0.11
C LYS A 162 -13.69 4.40 -1.06
N ASN A 163 -13.42 5.18 -2.09
CA ASN A 163 -14.35 5.42 -3.19
C ASN A 163 -14.16 4.41 -4.34
N SER A 164 -12.95 3.86 -4.50
CA SER A 164 -12.66 2.93 -5.57
C SER A 164 -12.20 1.55 -5.08
N ASN A 165 -12.68 0.51 -5.77
CA ASN A 165 -12.19 -0.86 -5.68
C ASN A 165 -11.47 -1.30 -6.97
N ASP A 166 -11.34 -0.41 -7.94
CA ASP A 166 -10.64 -0.69 -9.18
C ASP A 166 -9.12 -0.48 -8.99
N GLY A 167 -8.33 -1.53 -9.28
CA GLY A 167 -6.88 -1.49 -9.14
C GLY A 167 -6.21 -0.58 -10.17
N PHE A 168 -6.78 -0.44 -11.38
CA PHE A 168 -6.25 0.45 -12.42
C PHE A 168 -6.45 1.91 -12.02
N GLU A 169 -7.67 2.27 -11.61
CA GLU A 169 -7.98 3.61 -11.12
C GLU A 169 -7.09 3.99 -9.93
N ILE A 170 -6.92 3.07 -8.96
CA ILE A 170 -6.06 3.29 -7.80
C ILE A 170 -4.59 3.46 -8.20
N SER A 171 -4.12 2.70 -9.19
CA SER A 171 -2.73 2.82 -9.67
C SER A 171 -2.52 4.14 -10.40
N GLU A 172 -3.48 4.58 -11.20
CA GLU A 172 -3.43 5.87 -11.88
C GLU A 172 -3.43 7.03 -10.88
N GLU A 173 -4.30 6.99 -9.88
CA GLU A 173 -4.34 7.98 -8.81
C GLU A 173 -3.07 7.98 -7.93
N ASP A 174 -2.48 6.80 -7.65
CA ASP A 174 -1.20 6.71 -6.92
C ASP A 174 -0.08 7.37 -7.74
N MET A 175 -0.06 7.18 -9.05
CA MET A 175 0.87 7.79 -9.98
C MET A 175 0.71 9.33 -9.99
N LYS A 176 -0.52 9.84 -10.05
CA LYS A 176 -0.82 11.28 -9.94
C LYS A 176 -0.35 11.87 -8.62
N LEU A 177 -0.56 11.16 -7.50
CA LEU A 177 -0.16 11.62 -6.17
C LEU A 177 1.35 11.60 -5.94
N ARG A 178 2.07 10.64 -6.51
CA ARG A 178 3.54 10.56 -6.43
C ARG A 178 4.22 11.52 -7.40
N GLY A 179 3.55 11.89 -8.46
CA GLY A 179 4.14 12.58 -9.61
C GLY A 179 4.92 11.59 -10.49
N TYR A 180 5.02 11.93 -11.75
CA TYR A 180 5.68 11.09 -12.79
C TYR A 180 7.22 11.02 -12.66
N GLY A 181 7.79 11.52 -11.55
CA GLY A 181 9.24 11.62 -11.36
C GLY A 181 10.01 10.30 -11.33
N ASP A 182 9.31 9.16 -11.14
CA ASP A 182 9.95 7.85 -11.02
C ASP A 182 10.07 7.09 -12.36
N ILE A 183 9.37 7.51 -13.41
CA ILE A 183 9.40 6.84 -14.72
C ILE A 183 10.77 7.00 -15.40
N LEU A 184 11.54 8.02 -15.02
CA LEU A 184 12.84 8.35 -15.61
C LEU A 184 14.04 8.05 -14.69
N GLY A 185 13.89 7.25 -13.63
CA GLY A 185 15.00 6.84 -12.77
C GLY A 185 15.61 7.96 -11.89
N PHE A 186 14.97 9.10 -11.79
CA PHE A 186 15.45 10.22 -10.97
C PHE A 186 14.94 10.13 -9.54
N LYS A 187 15.88 9.95 -8.61
CA LYS A 187 15.78 9.88 -7.13
C LYS A 187 14.47 10.34 -6.50
N GLN A 188 14.00 9.53 -5.54
CA GLN A 188 12.85 9.63 -4.62
C GLN A 188 12.69 10.96 -3.86
N SER A 189 12.71 12.10 -4.50
CA SER A 189 12.47 13.36 -3.82
C SER A 189 11.68 14.34 -4.68
N GLY A 190 10.36 14.36 -4.45
CA GLY A 190 9.48 15.45 -4.87
C GLY A 190 9.17 15.51 -6.37
N ILE A 191 7.97 15.92 -6.67
CA ILE A 191 7.43 16.15 -8.02
C ILE A 191 8.41 17.00 -8.83
N LYS A 192 9.17 16.40 -9.75
CA LYS A 192 9.82 17.19 -10.81
C LYS A 192 8.75 17.49 -11.86
N ARG A 193 8.27 18.70 -11.85
CA ARG A 193 7.44 19.23 -12.94
C ARG A 193 8.32 19.28 -14.19
N PHE A 194 7.86 18.66 -15.27
CA PHE A 194 8.42 18.97 -16.58
C PHE A 194 8.23 20.46 -16.86
N ARG A 195 9.26 21.12 -17.40
CA ARG A 195 9.21 22.57 -17.63
C ARG A 195 8.23 22.98 -18.71
N LEU A 196 8.04 22.12 -19.72
CA LEU A 196 7.32 22.46 -20.95
C LEU A 196 6.06 21.64 -21.16
N ALA A 197 5.90 20.49 -20.51
CA ALA A 197 4.77 19.61 -20.72
C ALA A 197 4.34 18.92 -19.43
N ASP A 198 3.04 18.65 -19.32
CA ASP A 198 2.45 17.81 -18.27
C ASP A 198 2.16 16.44 -18.88
N PRO A 199 2.69 15.33 -18.31
CA PRO A 199 2.51 13.99 -18.88
C PRO A 199 1.06 13.52 -18.99
N ILE A 200 0.15 14.12 -18.22
CA ILE A 200 -1.29 13.79 -18.28
C ILE A 200 -1.98 14.62 -19.35
N LEU A 201 -1.74 15.93 -19.32
CA LEU A 201 -2.42 16.87 -20.21
C LEU A 201 -1.87 16.85 -21.65
N ASN A 202 -0.60 16.44 -21.80
CA ASN A 202 0.12 16.45 -23.06
C ASN A 202 0.63 15.04 -23.43
N LYS A 203 -0.21 14.03 -23.28
CA LYS A 203 0.16 12.63 -23.57
C LYS A 203 0.62 12.45 -25.02
N ASP A 204 -0.03 13.11 -25.95
CA ASP A 204 0.30 13.17 -27.37
C ASP A 204 1.72 13.69 -27.64
N LEU A 205 2.18 14.69 -26.89
CA LEU A 205 3.55 15.20 -27.01
C LEU A 205 4.59 14.18 -26.51
N PHE A 206 4.25 13.38 -25.49
CA PHE A 206 5.16 12.33 -25.00
C PHE A 206 5.23 11.16 -25.98
N GLU A 207 4.12 10.78 -26.60
CA GLU A 207 4.09 9.76 -27.64
C GLU A 207 4.91 10.20 -28.88
N LEU A 208 4.74 11.44 -29.30
CA LEU A 208 5.55 12.03 -30.39
C LEU A 208 7.03 12.09 -30.04
N ALA A 209 7.39 12.47 -28.81
CA ALA A 209 8.77 12.52 -28.36
C ALA A 209 9.41 11.11 -28.34
N GLU A 210 8.68 10.06 -27.95
CA GLU A 210 9.15 8.70 -28.00
C GLU A 210 9.43 8.22 -29.43
N GLU A 211 8.56 8.55 -30.37
CA GLU A 211 8.75 8.25 -31.79
C GLU A 211 9.98 8.96 -32.37
N GLU A 212 10.18 10.24 -32.03
CA GLU A 212 11.34 11.00 -32.50
C GLU A 212 12.66 10.48 -31.90
N VAL A 213 12.69 10.09 -30.62
CA VAL A 213 13.86 9.46 -30.01
C VAL A 213 14.22 8.16 -30.74
N LYS A 214 13.25 7.30 -31.04
CA LYS A 214 13.48 6.06 -31.80
C LYS A 214 14.05 6.34 -33.21
N LYS A 215 13.60 7.40 -33.87
CA LYS A 215 14.14 7.82 -35.18
C LYS A 215 15.60 8.29 -35.07
N ILE A 216 15.91 9.02 -34.00
CA ILE A 216 17.26 9.53 -33.73
C ILE A 216 18.23 8.38 -33.43
N GLU A 217 17.85 7.43 -32.58
CA GLU A 217 18.64 6.24 -32.23
C GLU A 217 18.98 5.42 -33.47
N ASN A 218 18.03 5.27 -34.39
CA ASN A 218 18.21 4.47 -35.62
C ASN A 218 19.08 5.15 -36.71
N LYS A 219 19.35 6.47 -36.60
CA LYS A 219 20.00 7.22 -37.68
C LYS A 219 21.49 7.51 -37.49
N ASN A 220 22.15 7.02 -36.45
CA ASN A 220 23.54 7.40 -36.11
C ASN A 220 23.77 8.92 -36.17
N SER A 221 22.79 9.70 -35.68
CA SER A 221 22.72 11.14 -35.84
C SER A 221 23.77 11.85 -34.97
N ASP A 222 24.29 12.98 -35.44
CA ASP A 222 25.12 13.88 -34.64
C ASP A 222 24.31 14.42 -33.44
N PHE A 223 24.63 13.96 -32.24
CA PHE A 223 23.98 14.34 -31.00
C PHE A 223 24.32 15.75 -30.51
N SER A 224 25.19 16.50 -31.20
CA SER A 224 25.68 17.81 -30.78
C SER A 224 24.54 18.85 -30.58
N ILE A 225 23.53 18.81 -31.43
CA ILE A 225 22.34 19.69 -31.34
C ILE A 225 21.52 19.38 -30.07
N TYR A 226 21.32 18.11 -29.76
CA TYR A 226 20.59 17.67 -28.58
C TYR A 226 21.35 18.01 -27.29
N TYR A 227 22.68 17.93 -27.32
CA TYR A 227 23.54 18.35 -26.22
C TYR A 227 23.43 19.85 -25.93
N LYS A 228 23.33 20.68 -26.97
CA LYS A 228 23.07 22.14 -26.81
C LYS A 228 21.71 22.41 -26.20
N LEU A 229 20.66 21.70 -26.62
CA LEU A 229 19.31 21.80 -26.02
C LEU A 229 19.30 21.38 -24.56
N LEU A 230 19.92 20.23 -24.22
CA LEU A 230 20.03 19.76 -22.85
C LEU A 230 20.80 20.74 -21.95
N LYS A 231 21.85 21.37 -22.46
CA LYS A 231 22.63 22.40 -21.77
C LYS A 231 21.79 23.66 -21.51
N LEU A 232 20.94 24.04 -22.46
CA LEU A 232 20.01 25.17 -22.34
C LEU A 232 19.00 24.97 -21.20
N TYR A 233 18.62 23.70 -20.92
CA TYR A 233 17.70 23.33 -19.87
C TYR A 233 18.39 22.89 -18.56
N ASP A 234 19.70 23.15 -18.41
CA ASP A 234 20.47 22.86 -17.19
C ASP A 234 20.52 21.38 -16.78
N ARG A 235 20.37 20.48 -17.74
CA ARG A 235 20.35 19.04 -17.51
C ARG A 235 21.57 18.28 -18.09
N ALA A 236 22.51 18.94 -18.66
CA ALA A 236 23.73 18.33 -19.21
C ALA A 236 24.59 17.61 -18.13
N LYS A 237 24.49 18.01 -16.87
CA LYS A 237 25.17 17.35 -15.74
C LYS A 237 24.66 15.93 -15.46
N ILE A 238 23.43 15.63 -15.81
CA ILE A 238 22.79 14.34 -15.50
C ILE A 238 23.26 13.27 -16.49
N ILE A 239 23.58 13.65 -17.72
CA ILE A 239 24.00 12.71 -18.77
C ILE A 239 25.45 12.26 -18.57
N ASN A 240 26.32 13.12 -18.03
CA ASN A 240 27.72 12.76 -17.72
C ASN A 240 27.85 11.80 -16.52
N GLU A 241 26.79 11.55 -15.75
CA GLU A 241 26.76 10.56 -14.67
C GLU A 241 26.19 9.19 -15.12
N ILE A 242 25.69 9.09 -16.36
CA ILE A 242 25.03 7.89 -16.91
C ILE A 242 25.90 7.19 -17.99
N ILE A 243 26.92 7.87 -18.54
CA ILE A 243 27.91 7.33 -19.46
C ILE A 243 29.21 7.06 -18.68
#